data_d0f95a721d9dc4b4cbe288e420c839ab
#
_entry.id   d0f95a721d9dc4b4cbe288e420c839ab
#
_cell.length_a   1.000
_cell.length_b   1.000
_cell.length_c   1.000
_cell.angle_alpha   90.00
_cell.angle_beta   90.00
_cell.angle_gamma   90.00
#
_symmetry.space_group_name_H-M   'P 1'
#
loop_
_entity.id
_entity.type
_entity.pdbx_description
1 polymer ?
#
loop_
_entity_poly.entity_id
_entity_poly.type
_entity_poly.pdbx_seq_one_letter_code
_entity_poly.pdbx_strand_id
1 'polypeptide(L)'
;MSKSPYLRTENRLGDVVAALQAMATYKYYKLDFSQWADRITGDEKKGDYWQAVFLEHPEFFRLDSGRKKVSLVARRQHQKRFHVDRQTIITSEEFYASTEQDRISRTPLSSEELALLINTAIELHSRAVAKAELTRWWIPLLTGFLGFLGALAGGLIAAGGVG
;
A
#
# COMPACT_ATOMS: atom_id res chain seq x y z
N MET A 1 1.83 -8.53 18.50
CA MET A 1 0.95 -8.03 17.41
C MET A 1 1.83 -7.58 16.25
N SER A 2 1.58 -8.03 15.02
CA SER A 2 2.34 -7.58 13.84
C SER A 2 2.05 -6.09 13.58
N LYS A 3 3.10 -5.30 13.30
CA LYS A 3 2.93 -3.90 12.86
C LYS A 3 2.12 -3.86 11.56
N SER A 4 1.25 -2.86 11.43
CA SER A 4 0.55 -2.61 10.16
C SER A 4 1.56 -2.45 9.02
N PRO A 5 1.29 -2.97 7.81
CA PRO A 5 2.16 -2.77 6.64
C PRO A 5 2.51 -1.29 6.41
N TYR A 6 1.56 -0.39 6.60
CA TYR A 6 1.76 1.07 6.47
C TYR A 6 2.77 1.68 7.45
N LEU A 7 3.09 0.99 8.56
CA LEU A 7 4.00 1.48 9.60
C LEU A 7 5.34 0.72 9.63
N ARG A 8 5.60 -0.11 8.62
CA ARG A 8 6.86 -0.86 8.53
C ARG A 8 8.01 0.00 8.01
N THR A 9 7.69 0.88 7.08
CA THR A 9 8.65 1.80 6.42
C THR A 9 8.09 3.20 6.46
N GLU A 10 8.93 4.20 6.62
CA GLU A 10 8.54 5.61 6.79
C GLU A 10 7.72 6.15 5.62
N ASN A 11 8.05 5.75 4.38
CA ASN A 11 7.40 6.25 3.17
C ASN A 11 6.39 5.28 2.55
N ARG A 12 5.92 4.25 3.29
CA ARG A 12 5.06 3.20 2.71
C ARG A 12 3.78 3.72 2.07
N LEU A 13 3.13 4.73 2.65
CA LEU A 13 1.97 5.35 2.02
C LEU A 13 2.32 5.98 0.67
N GLY A 14 3.45 6.67 0.58
CA GLY A 14 3.94 7.25 -0.67
C GLY A 14 4.19 6.20 -1.75
N ASP A 15 4.78 5.06 -1.37
CA ASP A 15 4.97 3.92 -2.29
C ASP A 15 3.64 3.39 -2.82
N VAL A 16 2.67 3.17 -1.93
CA VAL A 16 1.34 2.69 -2.32
C VAL A 16 0.68 3.68 -3.29
N VAL A 17 0.71 4.98 -2.99
CA VAL A 17 0.13 6.02 -3.86
C VAL A 17 0.83 6.06 -5.21
N ALA A 18 2.16 6.00 -5.25
CA ALA A 18 2.92 5.97 -6.50
C ALA A 18 2.56 4.74 -7.36
N ALA A 19 2.46 3.57 -6.73
CA ALA A 19 2.02 2.35 -7.42
C ALA A 19 0.59 2.46 -7.94
N LEU A 20 -0.34 2.99 -7.14
CA LEU A 20 -1.73 3.22 -7.57
C LEU A 20 -1.79 4.12 -8.80
N GLN A 21 -1.08 5.24 -8.81
CA GLN A 21 -1.04 6.17 -9.94
C GLN A 21 -0.49 5.50 -11.21
N ALA A 22 0.66 4.85 -11.13
CA ALA A 22 1.28 4.19 -12.27
C ALA A 22 0.39 3.06 -12.81
N MET A 23 -0.12 2.20 -11.93
CA MET A 23 -0.89 1.02 -12.34
C MET A 23 -2.31 1.35 -12.80
N ALA A 24 -2.91 2.45 -12.33
CA ALA A 24 -4.22 2.90 -12.76
C ALA A 24 -4.20 3.44 -14.20
N THR A 25 -3.15 4.20 -14.56
CA THR A 25 -3.09 4.96 -15.80
C THR A 25 -2.32 4.28 -16.93
N TYR A 26 -1.37 3.39 -16.59
CA TYR A 26 -0.52 2.76 -17.61
C TYR A 26 -1.33 1.87 -18.55
N LYS A 27 -0.92 1.82 -19.83
CA LYS A 27 -1.64 1.08 -20.89
C LYS A 27 -1.77 -0.44 -20.62
N TYR A 28 -0.77 -1.08 -20.01
CA TYR A 28 -0.86 -2.47 -19.61
C TYR A 28 -1.34 -2.60 -18.17
N TYR A 29 -2.33 -3.45 -17.93
CA TYR A 29 -2.89 -3.64 -16.58
C TYR A 29 -2.12 -4.62 -15.71
N LYS A 30 -1.23 -5.42 -16.30
CA LYS A 30 -0.49 -6.48 -15.62
C LYS A 30 0.94 -6.59 -16.19
N LEU A 31 1.95 -6.40 -15.36
CA LEU A 31 3.37 -6.52 -15.66
C LEU A 31 4.07 -7.29 -14.54
N ASP A 32 5.32 -7.70 -14.76
CA ASP A 32 6.18 -8.22 -13.70
C ASP A 32 6.70 -7.11 -12.78
N PHE A 33 7.42 -7.51 -11.72
CA PHE A 33 7.84 -6.58 -10.67
C PHE A 33 8.90 -5.59 -11.16
N SER A 34 9.86 -6.03 -11.98
CA SER A 34 10.90 -5.17 -12.54
C SER A 34 10.33 -4.17 -13.53
N GLN A 35 9.38 -4.61 -14.37
CA GLN A 35 8.68 -3.73 -15.29
C GLN A 35 7.87 -2.67 -14.54
N TRP A 36 7.18 -3.03 -13.44
CA TRP A 36 6.49 -2.03 -12.63
C TRP A 36 7.46 -1.11 -11.89
N ALA A 37 8.57 -1.63 -11.38
CA ALA A 37 9.62 -0.81 -10.76
C ALA A 37 10.13 0.28 -11.71
N ASP A 38 10.40 -0.09 -12.97
CA ASP A 38 10.76 0.85 -14.02
C ASP A 38 9.69 1.93 -14.24
N ARG A 39 8.40 1.54 -14.33
CA ARG A 39 7.29 2.49 -14.56
C ARG A 39 7.02 3.41 -13.38
N ILE A 40 7.28 2.97 -12.16
CA ILE A 40 7.02 3.75 -10.95
C ILE A 40 8.21 4.66 -10.61
N THR A 41 9.44 4.16 -10.76
CA THR A 41 10.65 4.85 -10.27
C THR A 41 11.73 5.05 -11.32
N GLY A 42 11.57 4.54 -12.55
CA GLY A 42 12.61 4.57 -13.58
C GLY A 42 13.79 3.61 -13.31
N ASP A 43 13.63 2.65 -12.39
CA ASP A 43 14.70 1.73 -11.99
C ASP A 43 14.17 0.30 -11.88
N GLU A 44 14.41 -0.51 -12.90
CA GLU A 44 14.00 -1.92 -12.96
C GLU A 44 14.65 -2.80 -11.87
N LYS A 45 15.81 -2.40 -11.34
CA LYS A 45 16.54 -3.13 -10.29
C LYS A 45 15.79 -3.14 -8.95
N LYS A 46 14.82 -2.25 -8.78
CA LYS A 46 13.95 -2.21 -7.59
C LYS A 46 12.78 -3.20 -7.63
N GLY A 47 12.81 -4.20 -8.50
CA GLY A 47 11.75 -5.21 -8.64
C GLY A 47 11.41 -5.89 -7.31
N ASP A 48 12.40 -6.35 -6.53
CA ASP A 48 12.21 -7.01 -5.24
C ASP A 48 11.58 -6.07 -4.18
N TYR A 49 12.00 -4.81 -4.17
CA TYR A 49 11.38 -3.79 -3.30
C TYR A 49 9.89 -3.63 -3.60
N TRP A 50 9.54 -3.46 -4.88
CA TRP A 50 8.15 -3.32 -5.30
C TRP A 50 7.34 -4.59 -5.11
N GLN A 51 7.95 -5.76 -5.26
CA GLN A 51 7.31 -7.04 -4.92
C GLN A 51 6.87 -7.04 -3.45
N ALA A 52 7.73 -6.59 -2.53
CA ALA A 52 7.37 -6.49 -1.11
C ALA A 52 6.20 -5.52 -0.88
N VAL A 53 6.22 -4.33 -1.52
CA VAL A 53 5.10 -3.37 -1.45
C VAL A 53 3.79 -4.02 -1.90
N PHE A 54 3.78 -4.70 -3.06
CA PHE A 54 2.57 -5.33 -3.59
C PHE A 54 2.05 -6.48 -2.73
N LEU A 55 2.94 -7.27 -2.12
CA LEU A 55 2.56 -8.36 -1.24
C LEU A 55 2.01 -7.88 0.11
N GLU A 56 2.49 -6.74 0.59
CA GLU A 56 2.04 -6.14 1.85
C GLU A 56 0.68 -5.44 1.75
N HIS A 57 0.23 -5.10 0.52
CA HIS A 57 -1.02 -4.38 0.25
C HIS A 57 -1.97 -5.16 -0.67
N PRO A 58 -2.42 -6.37 -0.27
CA PRO A 58 -3.30 -7.21 -1.08
C PRO A 58 -4.69 -6.61 -1.32
N GLU A 59 -5.06 -5.59 -0.55
CA GLU A 59 -6.28 -4.79 -0.74
C GLU A 59 -6.28 -4.05 -2.07
N PHE A 60 -5.10 -3.65 -2.58
CA PHE A 60 -4.96 -2.94 -3.85
C PHE A 60 -4.34 -3.78 -4.95
N PHE A 61 -3.42 -4.69 -4.61
CA PHE A 61 -2.59 -5.40 -5.58
C PHE A 61 -2.85 -6.90 -5.57
N ARG A 62 -2.92 -7.50 -6.73
CA ARG A 62 -3.13 -8.93 -6.88
C ARG A 62 -2.13 -9.56 -7.82
N LEU A 63 -1.46 -10.60 -7.35
CA LEU A 63 -0.58 -11.41 -8.16
C LEU A 63 -1.39 -12.35 -9.08
N ASP A 64 -0.80 -12.75 -10.18
CA ASP A 64 -1.33 -13.82 -11.02
C ASP A 64 -1.09 -15.20 -10.38
N SER A 65 -1.63 -16.25 -11.01
CA SER A 65 -1.49 -17.63 -10.55
C SER A 65 -0.03 -18.10 -10.47
N GLY A 66 0.80 -17.60 -11.40
CA GLY A 66 2.24 -17.88 -11.43
C GLY A 66 3.05 -17.05 -10.44
N ARG A 67 2.45 -16.10 -9.73
CA ARG A 67 3.10 -15.17 -8.78
C ARG A 67 4.25 -14.36 -9.38
N LYS A 68 4.27 -14.21 -10.71
CA LYS A 68 5.31 -13.48 -11.46
C LYS A 68 4.88 -12.08 -11.87
N LYS A 69 3.58 -11.86 -12.02
CA LYS A 69 3.02 -10.59 -12.47
C LYS A 69 1.99 -10.08 -11.47
N VAL A 70 1.89 -8.77 -11.37
CA VAL A 70 0.94 -8.09 -10.48
C VAL A 70 0.05 -7.14 -11.26
N SER A 71 -1.16 -6.94 -10.78
CA SER A 71 -2.16 -6.03 -11.33
C SER A 71 -2.92 -5.34 -10.21
N LEU A 72 -3.45 -4.14 -10.49
CA LEU A 72 -4.36 -3.44 -9.60
C LEU A 72 -5.71 -4.17 -9.52
N VAL A 73 -6.22 -4.40 -8.31
CA VAL A 73 -7.49 -5.14 -8.07
C VAL A 73 -8.66 -4.45 -8.78
N ALA A 74 -8.80 -3.13 -8.60
CA ALA A 74 -9.87 -2.35 -9.22
C ALA A 74 -9.88 -2.52 -10.74
N ARG A 75 -8.72 -2.45 -11.38
CA ARG A 75 -8.58 -2.56 -12.82
C ARG A 75 -8.92 -3.95 -13.37
N ARG A 76 -8.86 -5.00 -12.53
CA ARG A 76 -9.27 -6.36 -12.93
C ARG A 76 -10.78 -6.51 -13.16
N GLN A 77 -11.58 -5.59 -12.64
CA GLN A 77 -13.02 -5.57 -12.84
C GLN A 77 -13.41 -4.97 -14.19
N HIS A 78 -12.52 -4.14 -14.78
CA HIS A 78 -12.75 -3.58 -16.10
C HIS A 78 -12.65 -4.65 -17.20
N GLN A 79 -13.41 -4.46 -18.27
CA GLN A 79 -13.37 -5.38 -19.41
C GLN A 79 -12.00 -5.33 -20.10
N LYS A 80 -11.55 -6.49 -20.61
CA LYS A 80 -10.32 -6.59 -21.40
C LYS A 80 -10.63 -6.21 -22.86
N ARG A 81 -10.75 -4.90 -23.12
CA ARG A 81 -11.09 -4.32 -24.42
C ARG A 81 -10.31 -3.07 -24.78
N PHE A 82 -9.27 -2.75 -24.05
CA PHE A 82 -8.44 -1.58 -24.33
C PHE A 82 -7.27 -1.96 -25.23
N HIS A 83 -7.27 -1.43 -26.46
CA HIS A 83 -6.18 -1.65 -27.40
C HIS A 83 -5.02 -0.72 -27.07
N VAL A 84 -3.87 -1.27 -26.66
CA VAL A 84 -2.76 -0.51 -26.08
C VAL A 84 -2.06 0.45 -27.04
N ASP A 85 -2.08 0.16 -28.34
CA ASP A 85 -1.43 1.01 -29.35
C ASP A 85 -2.37 2.10 -29.87
N ARG A 86 -3.65 1.75 -30.09
CA ARG A 86 -4.67 2.71 -30.52
C ARG A 86 -5.17 3.57 -29.36
N GLN A 87 -4.93 3.16 -28.10
CA GLN A 87 -5.43 3.78 -26.87
C GLN A 87 -6.97 3.97 -26.89
N THR A 88 -7.69 3.04 -27.47
CA THR A 88 -9.15 3.06 -27.62
C THR A 88 -9.76 1.77 -27.10
N ILE A 89 -11.03 1.86 -26.70
CA ILE A 89 -11.83 0.69 -26.36
C ILE A 89 -12.35 0.07 -27.68
N ILE A 90 -12.12 -1.21 -27.86
CA ILE A 90 -12.57 -1.99 -29.03
C ILE A 90 -13.91 -2.68 -28.75
N THR A 91 -14.65 -2.98 -29.81
CA THR A 91 -15.90 -3.73 -29.71
C THR A 91 -15.67 -5.20 -29.36
N SER A 92 -16.73 -5.92 -29.02
CA SER A 92 -16.64 -7.38 -28.80
C SER A 92 -16.19 -8.12 -30.06
N GLU A 93 -16.72 -7.72 -31.22
CA GLU A 93 -16.38 -8.31 -32.51
C GLU A 93 -14.91 -8.14 -32.84
N GLU A 94 -14.37 -6.92 -32.67
CA GLU A 94 -12.96 -6.64 -32.87
C GLU A 94 -12.08 -7.43 -31.88
N PHE A 95 -12.53 -7.61 -30.63
CA PHE A 95 -11.81 -8.40 -29.63
C PHE A 95 -11.69 -9.87 -30.05
N TYR A 96 -12.80 -10.49 -30.51
CA TYR A 96 -12.79 -11.90 -30.92
C TYR A 96 -12.09 -12.11 -32.28
N ALA A 97 -12.12 -11.11 -33.17
CA ALA A 97 -11.43 -11.14 -34.45
C ALA A 97 -9.92 -10.86 -34.34
N SER A 98 -9.47 -10.29 -33.23
CA SER A 98 -8.06 -9.90 -33.06
C SER A 98 -7.16 -11.11 -32.86
N THR A 99 -6.12 -11.21 -33.67
CA THR A 99 -5.00 -12.16 -33.50
C THR A 99 -3.98 -11.69 -32.49
N GLU A 100 -3.98 -10.40 -32.12
CA GLU A 100 -3.00 -9.75 -31.24
C GLU A 100 -3.56 -9.60 -29.82
N GLN A 101 -3.88 -10.71 -29.15
CA GLN A 101 -4.46 -10.72 -27.80
C GLN A 101 -3.56 -10.11 -26.72
N ASP A 102 -2.25 -10.07 -26.93
CA ASP A 102 -1.25 -9.43 -26.07
C ASP A 102 -1.27 -7.90 -26.13
N ARG A 103 -1.84 -7.34 -27.23
CA ARG A 103 -2.04 -5.90 -27.40
C ARG A 103 -3.38 -5.40 -26.83
N ILE A 104 -4.17 -6.30 -26.27
CA ILE A 104 -5.44 -5.96 -25.64
C ILE A 104 -5.31 -6.03 -24.11
N SER A 105 -5.51 -4.91 -23.47
CA SER A 105 -5.42 -4.73 -22.04
C SER A 105 -6.79 -4.45 -21.41
N ARG A 106 -6.82 -4.21 -20.11
CA ARG A 106 -7.99 -3.67 -19.41
C ARG A 106 -7.94 -2.15 -19.44
N THR A 107 -9.11 -1.52 -19.53
CA THR A 107 -9.23 -0.06 -19.54
C THR A 107 -8.50 0.56 -18.34
N PRO A 108 -7.72 1.63 -18.53
CA PRO A 108 -7.22 2.45 -17.43
C PRO A 108 -8.35 2.94 -16.53
N LEU A 109 -8.05 3.23 -15.27
CA LEU A 109 -9.03 3.81 -14.35
C LEU A 109 -9.27 5.29 -14.69
N SER A 110 -10.48 5.77 -14.38
CA SER A 110 -10.78 7.20 -14.42
C SER A 110 -10.08 7.96 -13.28
N SER A 111 -10.07 9.28 -13.37
CA SER A 111 -9.52 10.15 -12.32
C SER A 111 -10.26 9.98 -11.01
N GLU A 112 -11.57 9.78 -11.06
CA GLU A 112 -12.45 9.58 -9.90
C GLU A 112 -12.18 8.24 -9.22
N GLU A 113 -12.04 7.16 -10.01
CA GLU A 113 -11.70 5.84 -9.49
C GLU A 113 -10.31 5.84 -8.84
N LEU A 114 -9.33 6.49 -9.45
CA LEU A 114 -8.00 6.65 -8.87
C LEU A 114 -8.03 7.46 -7.58
N ALA A 115 -8.75 8.58 -7.55
CA ALA A 115 -8.89 9.40 -6.35
C ALA A 115 -9.53 8.62 -5.20
N LEU A 116 -10.54 7.78 -5.49
CA LEU A 116 -11.16 6.91 -4.48
C LEU A 116 -10.15 5.92 -3.88
N LEU A 117 -9.30 5.30 -4.71
CA LEU A 117 -8.27 4.37 -4.24
C LEU A 117 -7.21 5.07 -3.39
N ILE A 118 -6.76 6.27 -3.79
CA ILE A 118 -5.80 7.07 -3.01
C ILE A 118 -6.40 7.45 -1.66
N ASN A 119 -7.65 7.93 -1.64
CA ASN A 119 -8.34 8.27 -0.38
C ASN A 119 -8.48 7.05 0.53
N THR A 120 -8.79 5.88 -0.03
CA THR A 120 -8.84 4.62 0.71
C THR A 120 -7.47 4.27 1.32
N ALA A 121 -6.38 4.45 0.58
CA ALA A 121 -5.03 4.21 1.10
C ALA A 121 -4.68 5.16 2.25
N ILE A 122 -5.01 6.45 2.12
CA ILE A 122 -4.82 7.47 3.17
C ILE A 122 -5.62 7.11 4.42
N GLU A 123 -6.88 6.69 4.27
CA GLU A 123 -7.73 6.29 5.38
C GLU A 123 -7.19 5.06 6.12
N LEU A 124 -6.77 4.04 5.38
CA LEU A 124 -6.16 2.83 5.97
C LEU A 124 -4.87 3.14 6.72
N HIS A 125 -4.04 4.03 6.17
CA HIS A 125 -2.83 4.52 6.84
C HIS A 125 -3.18 5.27 8.13
N SER A 126 -4.13 6.21 8.08
CA SER A 126 -4.57 7.00 9.24
C SER A 126 -5.12 6.11 10.35
N ARG A 127 -5.90 5.10 10.01
CA ARG A 127 -6.40 4.09 10.97
C ARG A 127 -5.25 3.27 11.57
N ALA A 128 -4.22 2.95 10.79
CA ALA A 128 -3.05 2.23 11.29
C ALA A 128 -2.25 3.07 12.29
N VAL A 129 -2.07 4.37 12.03
CA VAL A 129 -1.43 5.33 12.93
C VAL A 129 -2.23 5.44 14.23
N ALA A 130 -3.52 5.74 14.14
CA ALA A 130 -4.39 5.88 15.32
C ALA A 130 -4.37 4.61 16.21
N LYS A 131 -4.42 3.43 15.59
CA LYS A 131 -4.33 2.15 16.32
C LYS A 131 -2.97 1.98 17.01
N ALA A 132 -1.87 2.41 16.39
CA ALA A 132 -0.55 2.34 16.99
C ALA A 132 -0.41 3.29 18.19
N GLU A 133 -1.01 4.48 18.11
CA GLU A 133 -1.06 5.46 19.21
C GLU A 133 -1.88 4.92 20.38
N LEU A 134 -3.06 4.38 20.13
CA LEU A 134 -3.91 3.77 21.16
C LEU A 134 -3.19 2.62 21.89
N THR A 135 -2.29 1.89 21.24
CA THR A 135 -1.54 0.81 21.87
C THR A 135 -0.45 1.34 22.82
N ARG A 136 -0.09 2.63 22.76
CA ARG A 136 0.94 3.26 23.60
C ARG A 136 0.39 4.06 24.79
N TRP A 137 -0.93 4.18 24.95
CA TRP A 137 -1.59 4.99 25.99
C TRP A 137 -1.17 4.61 27.42
N TRP A 138 -0.77 3.36 27.64
CA TRP A 138 -0.34 2.86 28.95
C TRP A 138 1.07 3.34 29.37
N ILE A 139 1.91 3.79 28.41
CA ILE A 139 3.30 4.25 28.72
C ILE A 139 3.31 5.44 29.69
N PRO A 140 2.51 6.50 29.48
CA PRO A 140 2.42 7.61 30.43
C PRO A 140 1.91 7.17 31.82
N LEU A 141 1.01 6.20 31.87
CA LEU A 141 0.50 5.66 33.13
C LEU A 141 1.60 4.91 33.90
N LEU A 142 2.39 4.09 33.21
CA LEU A 142 3.49 3.37 33.82
C LEU A 142 4.56 4.32 34.36
N THR A 143 4.94 5.33 33.58
CA THR A 143 5.93 6.34 34.02
C THR A 143 5.40 7.15 35.19
N GLY A 144 4.12 7.53 35.20
CA GLY A 144 3.48 8.21 36.34
C GLY A 144 3.48 7.36 37.61
N PHE A 145 3.14 6.07 37.46
CA PHE A 145 3.14 5.12 38.57
C PHE A 145 4.56 4.91 39.18
N LEU A 146 5.57 4.72 38.32
CA LEU A 146 6.97 4.61 38.78
C LEU A 146 7.47 5.88 39.43
N GLY A 147 7.10 7.05 38.93
CA GLY A 147 7.42 8.34 39.55
C GLY A 147 6.80 8.49 40.96
N PHE A 148 5.54 8.08 41.11
CA PHE A 148 4.83 8.06 42.37
C PHE A 148 5.52 7.13 43.42
N LEU A 149 5.87 5.89 42.99
CA LEU A 149 6.60 4.96 43.87
C LEU A 149 7.97 5.53 44.29
N GLY A 150 8.69 6.18 43.39
CA GLY A 150 9.97 6.83 43.70
C GLY A 150 9.82 7.96 44.72
N ALA A 151 8.77 8.77 44.61
CA ALA A 151 8.47 9.84 45.55
C ALA A 151 8.13 9.29 46.95
N LEU A 152 7.34 8.22 47.04
CA LEU A 152 7.02 7.54 48.31
C LEU A 152 8.29 6.97 48.99
N ALA A 153 9.13 6.26 48.22
CA ALA A 153 10.37 5.69 48.74
C ALA A 153 11.34 6.79 49.22
N GLY A 154 11.48 7.87 48.48
CA GLY A 154 12.29 9.01 48.84
C GLY A 154 11.79 9.72 50.10
N GLY A 155 10.47 9.87 50.25
CA GLY A 155 9.84 10.43 51.44
C GLY A 155 10.07 9.59 52.70
N LEU A 156 9.98 8.26 52.59
CA LEU A 156 10.25 7.35 53.72
C LEU A 156 11.70 7.36 54.16
N ILE A 157 12.66 7.43 53.24
CA ILE A 157 14.10 7.54 53.55
C ILE A 157 14.40 8.88 54.24
N ALA A 158 13.82 9.98 53.76
CA ALA A 158 13.99 11.30 54.36
C ALA A 158 13.39 11.37 55.79
N ALA A 159 12.25 10.74 56.04
CA ALA A 159 11.62 10.69 57.34
C ALA A 159 12.34 9.78 58.33
N GLY A 160 13.01 8.71 57.91
CA GLY A 160 13.76 7.77 58.77
C GLY A 160 15.18 8.21 59.07
N GLY A 161 15.71 9.25 58.43
CA GLY A 161 17.06 9.77 58.63
C GLY A 161 17.19 10.88 59.69
N VAL A 162 16.10 11.24 60.40
CA VAL A 162 16.10 12.25 61.49
C VAL A 162 15.90 11.50 62.82
N GLY A 163 16.94 10.80 63.23
CA GLY A 163 17.02 10.14 64.56
C GLY A 163 18.43 10.22 65.09
#